data_ce48a6a666b633fe54d419a7e2c3a57b
#
_entry.id   ce48a6a666b633fe54d419a7e2c3a57b
#
_cell.length_a   1.000
_cell.length_b   1.000
_cell.length_c   1.000
_cell.angle_alpha   90.00
_cell.angle_beta   90.00
_cell.angle_gamma   90.00
#
_symmetry.space_group_name_H-M   'P 1'
#
loop_
_entity.id
_entity.type
_entity.pdbx_description
1 polymer ?
#
loop_
_entity_poly.entity_id
_entity_poly.type
_entity_poly.pdbx_seq_one_letter_code
_entity_poly.pdbx_strand_id
1 'polypeptide(L)'
;MAQEFNTIPETESDKQEAKAREILGSAGKNLVIHSDWKFDNGKNIHVGDNFLANYNWTVLDVGKVTIGDNVWIGPNTNIYTVNHPVTAMGRRDHLAKVLPVTIGNDVWLCGKVTVCPGVTIGNNVVVAAGSVVIHDIPDN
;
A
#
# COMPACT_ATOMS: atom_id res chain seq x y z
N MET A 1 -10.48 12.87 3.79
CA MET A 1 -9.83 12.61 2.47
C MET A 1 -10.14 11.22 1.91
N ALA A 2 -9.96 10.12 2.66
CA ALA A 2 -10.33 8.78 2.15
C ALA A 2 -11.82 8.67 1.79
N GLN A 3 -12.71 9.19 2.63
CA GLN A 3 -14.14 9.22 2.33
C GLN A 3 -14.46 10.01 1.06
N GLU A 4 -13.84 11.15 0.85
CA GLU A 4 -14.05 11.96 -0.36
C GLU A 4 -13.61 11.20 -1.62
N PHE A 5 -12.45 10.54 -1.58
CA PHE A 5 -11.99 9.71 -2.69
C PHE A 5 -13.02 8.60 -3.00
N ASN A 6 -13.45 7.87 -1.98
CA ASN A 6 -14.33 6.72 -2.15
C ASN A 6 -15.78 7.08 -2.55
N THR A 7 -16.16 8.35 -2.56
CA THR A 7 -17.44 8.81 -3.09
C THR A 7 -17.39 9.14 -4.59
N ILE A 8 -16.20 9.21 -5.20
CA ILE A 8 -16.05 9.48 -6.62
C ILE A 8 -16.44 8.22 -7.42
N PRO A 9 -17.41 8.32 -8.34
CA PRO A 9 -17.80 7.15 -9.14
C PRO A 9 -16.64 6.59 -9.97
N GLU A 10 -16.58 5.27 -10.14
CA GLU A 10 -15.59 4.59 -10.97
C GLU A 10 -15.59 5.05 -12.44
N THR A 11 -16.74 5.59 -12.91
CA THR A 11 -16.87 6.17 -14.25
C THR A 11 -16.14 7.53 -14.40
N GLU A 12 -15.75 8.15 -13.29
CA GLU A 12 -15.05 9.43 -13.28
C GLU A 12 -13.55 9.26 -12.94
N SER A 13 -12.87 8.42 -13.71
CA SER A 13 -11.47 8.04 -13.48
C SER A 13 -10.51 9.22 -13.39
N ASP A 14 -10.72 10.28 -14.17
CA ASP A 14 -9.88 11.49 -14.13
C ASP A 14 -9.97 12.21 -12.79
N LYS A 15 -11.18 12.24 -12.21
CA LYS A 15 -11.38 12.83 -10.87
C LYS A 15 -10.78 11.95 -9.77
N GLN A 16 -10.90 10.63 -9.91
CA GLN A 16 -10.25 9.70 -8.98
C GLN A 16 -8.73 9.88 -9.02
N GLU A 17 -8.14 9.93 -10.21
CA GLU A 17 -6.69 10.15 -10.36
C GLU A 17 -6.27 11.49 -9.74
N ALA A 18 -6.96 12.58 -10.05
CA ALA A 18 -6.64 13.90 -9.51
C ALA A 18 -6.72 13.90 -7.96
N LYS A 19 -7.75 13.28 -7.40
CA LYS A 19 -7.90 13.18 -5.94
C LYS A 19 -6.84 12.30 -5.31
N ALA A 20 -6.49 11.18 -5.94
CA ALA A 20 -5.41 10.31 -5.47
C ALA A 20 -4.07 11.07 -5.42
N ARG A 21 -3.77 11.88 -6.43
CA ARG A 21 -2.55 12.71 -6.46
C ARG A 21 -2.50 13.76 -5.35
N GLU A 22 -3.64 14.30 -4.94
CA GLU A 22 -3.72 15.20 -3.77
C GLU A 22 -3.40 14.48 -2.45
N ILE A 23 -3.79 13.21 -2.35
CA ILE A 23 -3.64 12.40 -1.14
C ILE A 23 -2.22 11.87 -1.01
N LEU A 24 -1.67 11.28 -2.08
CA LEU A 24 -0.35 10.64 -2.08
C LEU A 24 0.78 11.63 -1.79
N GLY A 25 1.88 11.13 -1.24
CA GLY A 25 3.12 11.88 -1.11
C GLY A 25 3.76 12.16 -2.46
N SER A 26 3.77 11.17 -3.35
CA SER A 26 4.15 11.32 -4.75
C SER A 26 3.56 10.20 -5.59
N ALA A 27 3.36 10.47 -6.87
CA ALA A 27 2.90 9.49 -7.85
C ALA A 27 3.52 9.79 -9.22
N GLY A 28 3.87 8.73 -9.93
CA GLY A 28 4.34 8.80 -11.32
C GLY A 28 3.21 8.93 -12.33
N LYS A 29 3.48 8.59 -13.59
CA LYS A 29 2.49 8.63 -14.67
C LYS A 29 1.54 7.46 -14.62
N ASN A 30 0.34 7.60 -15.19
CA ASN A 30 -0.65 6.53 -15.35
C ASN A 30 -1.06 5.90 -14.01
N LEU A 31 -1.58 6.71 -13.11
CA LEU A 31 -2.03 6.31 -11.79
C LEU A 31 -3.48 5.83 -11.82
N VAL A 32 -3.73 4.61 -11.34
CA VAL A 32 -5.07 4.07 -11.15
C VAL A 32 -5.21 3.53 -9.73
N ILE A 33 -6.18 4.04 -8.99
CA ILE A 33 -6.58 3.51 -7.68
C ILE A 33 -8.09 3.39 -7.70
N HIS A 34 -8.59 2.17 -7.48
CA HIS A 34 -10.02 1.90 -7.39
C HIS A 34 -10.59 2.20 -6.01
N SER A 35 -11.92 2.17 -5.89
CA SER A 35 -12.66 2.53 -4.68
C SER A 35 -12.37 1.62 -3.48
N ASP A 36 -12.88 2.04 -2.32
CA ASP A 36 -12.64 1.43 -1.02
C ASP A 36 -11.17 1.47 -0.57
N TRP A 37 -10.44 2.48 -1.05
CA TRP A 37 -9.08 2.75 -0.60
C TRP A 37 -9.09 3.33 0.82
N LYS A 38 -8.28 2.75 1.70
CA LYS A 38 -8.16 3.14 3.11
C LYS A 38 -6.70 3.40 3.45
N PHE A 39 -6.43 4.46 4.19
CA PHE A 39 -5.09 4.84 4.60
C PHE A 39 -5.14 5.69 5.87
N ASP A 40 -4.03 5.79 6.58
CA ASP A 40 -3.91 6.64 7.78
C ASP A 40 -3.62 8.10 7.39
N ASN A 41 -2.56 8.33 6.63
CA ASN A 41 -2.06 9.67 6.29
C ASN A 41 -2.16 9.97 4.78
N GLY A 42 -1.83 9.01 3.94
CA GLY A 42 -1.72 9.17 2.49
C GLY A 42 -0.39 9.79 2.05
N LYS A 43 0.08 10.82 2.72
CA LYS A 43 1.32 11.53 2.38
C LYS A 43 2.59 10.70 2.54
N ASN A 44 2.54 9.64 3.30
CA ASN A 44 3.65 8.70 3.45
C ASN A 44 3.69 7.62 2.36
N ILE A 45 2.72 7.60 1.45
CA ILE A 45 2.64 6.64 0.35
C ILE A 45 3.22 7.28 -0.91
N HIS A 46 4.23 6.64 -1.48
CA HIS A 46 4.91 7.07 -2.70
C HIS A 46 4.85 5.95 -3.73
N VAL A 47 4.33 6.24 -4.92
CA VAL A 47 4.20 5.27 -6.00
C VAL A 47 4.88 5.78 -7.27
N GLY A 48 5.43 4.86 -8.05
CA GLY A 48 6.07 5.17 -9.33
C GLY A 48 5.11 5.25 -10.50
N ASP A 49 5.65 5.06 -11.71
CA ASP A 49 4.89 5.07 -12.96
C ASP A 49 4.05 3.79 -13.12
N ASN A 50 2.92 3.90 -13.82
CA ASN A 50 2.05 2.77 -14.15
C ASN A 50 1.59 1.96 -12.94
N PHE A 51 1.22 2.65 -11.87
CA PHE A 51 0.71 2.03 -10.65
C PHE A 51 -0.78 1.75 -10.75
N LEU A 52 -1.18 0.55 -10.37
CA LEU A 52 -2.58 0.17 -10.27
C LEU A 52 -2.86 -0.50 -8.92
N ALA A 53 -3.79 0.05 -8.16
CA ALA A 53 -4.36 -0.60 -6.99
C ALA A 53 -5.83 -0.92 -7.23
N ASN A 54 -6.17 -2.19 -7.03
CA ASN A 54 -7.53 -2.68 -7.16
C ASN A 54 -8.36 -2.35 -5.90
N TYR A 55 -9.63 -2.75 -5.87
CA TYR A 55 -10.58 -2.42 -4.82
C TYR A 55 -10.13 -2.85 -3.42
N ASN A 56 -10.53 -2.04 -2.44
CA ASN A 56 -10.32 -2.31 -1.02
C ASN A 56 -8.83 -2.48 -0.66
N TRP A 57 -8.00 -1.60 -1.20
CA TRP A 57 -6.60 -1.49 -0.81
C TRP A 57 -6.47 -0.74 0.51
N THR A 58 -5.82 -1.33 1.50
CA THR A 58 -5.61 -0.73 2.82
C THR A 58 -4.13 -0.53 3.08
N VAL A 59 -3.76 0.70 3.45
CA VAL A 59 -2.37 1.04 3.78
C VAL A 59 -2.33 1.76 5.12
N LEU A 60 -1.73 1.12 6.12
CA LEU A 60 -1.48 1.79 7.39
C LEU A 60 -0.13 2.51 7.30
N ASP A 61 -0.16 3.70 6.73
CA ASP A 61 1.02 4.49 6.38
C ASP A 61 1.42 5.50 7.46
N VAL A 62 1.45 5.07 8.71
CA VAL A 62 2.12 5.84 9.78
C VAL A 62 3.60 5.99 9.43
N GLY A 63 4.23 4.92 8.92
CA GLY A 63 5.55 4.93 8.33
C GLY A 63 5.50 5.05 6.80
N LYS A 64 6.67 5.27 6.21
CA LYS A 64 6.83 5.45 4.77
C LYS A 64 6.56 4.15 4.01
N VAL A 65 5.78 4.24 2.95
CA VAL A 65 5.57 3.18 1.96
C VAL A 65 6.08 3.68 0.61
N THR A 66 7.07 2.98 0.05
CA THR A 66 7.65 3.32 -1.26
C THR A 66 7.41 2.18 -2.22
N ILE A 67 6.75 2.46 -3.33
CA ILE A 67 6.40 1.49 -4.36
C ILE A 67 6.98 1.98 -5.69
N GLY A 68 7.68 1.11 -6.39
CA GLY A 68 8.33 1.42 -7.67
C GLY A 68 7.39 1.52 -8.86
N ASP A 69 7.95 1.34 -10.05
CA ASP A 69 7.23 1.43 -11.32
C ASP A 69 6.59 0.09 -11.71
N ASN A 70 5.50 0.15 -12.48
CA ASN A 70 4.82 -1.03 -13.03
C ASN A 70 4.38 -2.01 -11.94
N VAL A 71 3.79 -1.51 -10.88
CA VAL A 71 3.31 -2.33 -9.76
C VAL A 71 1.80 -2.45 -9.79
N TRP A 72 1.32 -3.68 -9.68
CA TRP A 72 -0.10 -3.99 -9.58
C TRP A 72 -0.43 -4.56 -8.21
N ILE A 73 -1.44 -3.97 -7.59
CA ILE A 73 -1.95 -4.39 -6.29
C ILE A 73 -3.32 -5.02 -6.48
N GLY A 74 -3.46 -6.30 -6.16
CA GLY A 74 -4.73 -7.01 -6.22
C GLY A 74 -5.73 -6.54 -5.16
N PRO A 75 -7.02 -6.91 -5.30
CA PRO A 75 -8.06 -6.47 -4.38
C PRO A 75 -7.85 -7.02 -2.96
N ASN A 76 -8.32 -6.28 -1.97
CA ASN A 76 -8.24 -6.66 -0.55
C ASN A 76 -6.80 -6.85 -0.05
N THR A 77 -5.83 -6.18 -0.65
CA THR A 77 -4.43 -6.24 -0.25
C THR A 77 -4.15 -5.20 0.83
N ASN A 78 -3.33 -5.57 1.79
CA ASN A 78 -2.99 -4.73 2.93
C ASN A 78 -1.48 -4.50 2.99
N ILE A 79 -1.07 -3.27 3.30
CA ILE A 79 0.31 -2.91 3.60
C ILE A 79 0.33 -2.24 4.96
N TYR A 80 1.11 -2.77 5.88
CA TYR A 80 1.20 -2.26 7.24
C TYR A 80 2.60 -1.78 7.55
N THR A 81 2.72 -0.63 8.23
CA THR A 81 4.00 -0.08 8.68
C THR A 81 4.13 -0.04 10.20
N VAL A 82 3.11 -0.51 10.93
CA VAL A 82 3.08 -0.44 12.39
C VAL A 82 3.02 -1.84 12.98
N ASN A 83 3.95 -2.12 13.90
CA ASN A 83 3.93 -3.29 14.78
C ASN A 83 3.65 -2.88 16.21
N HIS A 84 3.02 -3.78 16.95
CA HIS A 84 2.83 -3.66 18.39
C HIS A 84 3.61 -4.75 19.15
N PRO A 85 3.95 -4.53 20.43
CA PRO A 85 4.65 -5.53 21.22
C PRO A 85 3.87 -6.84 21.33
N VAL A 86 4.60 -7.95 21.31
CA VAL A 86 4.02 -9.29 21.55
C VAL A 86 3.58 -9.43 23.03
N THR A 87 4.23 -8.72 23.95
CA THR A 87 3.89 -8.75 25.37
C THR A 87 2.60 -7.99 25.67
N ALA A 88 1.77 -8.51 26.54
CA ALA A 88 0.53 -7.86 26.94
C ALA A 88 0.79 -6.49 27.61
N MET A 89 1.84 -6.40 28.42
CA MET A 89 2.21 -5.15 29.11
C MET A 89 2.53 -4.05 28.09
N GLY A 90 3.38 -4.34 27.09
CA GLY A 90 3.74 -3.35 26.06
C GLY A 90 2.51 -2.87 25.28
N ARG A 91 1.53 -3.74 25.01
CA ARG A 91 0.28 -3.33 24.36
C ARG A 91 -0.61 -2.47 25.26
N ARG A 92 -0.67 -2.78 26.55
CA ARG A 92 -1.39 -1.93 27.53
C ARG A 92 -0.78 -0.53 27.64
N ASP A 93 0.54 -0.43 27.48
CA ASP A 93 1.27 0.85 27.47
C ASP A 93 1.19 1.56 26.09
N HIS A 94 0.39 1.04 25.16
CA HIS A 94 0.18 1.59 23.82
C HIS A 94 1.47 1.77 23.01
N LEU A 95 2.48 0.92 23.25
CA LEU A 95 3.73 0.97 22.51
C LEU A 95 3.52 0.50 21.06
N ALA A 96 4.23 1.12 20.16
CA ALA A 96 4.23 0.77 18.74
C ALA A 96 5.61 0.98 18.15
N LYS A 97 5.94 0.19 17.12
CA LYS A 97 7.16 0.36 16.33
C LYS A 97 6.77 0.58 14.88
N VAL A 98 7.24 1.67 14.31
CA VAL A 98 7.02 2.03 12.90
C VAL A 98 8.19 1.56 12.07
N LEU A 99 7.91 0.79 11.02
CA LEU A 99 8.91 0.25 10.09
C LEU A 99 8.43 0.49 8.66
N PRO A 100 9.27 1.08 7.79
CA PRO A 100 8.89 1.35 6.41
C PRO A 100 8.70 0.07 5.61
N VAL A 101 7.89 0.14 4.55
CA VAL A 101 7.73 -0.92 3.56
C VAL A 101 8.21 -0.40 2.21
N THR A 102 8.99 -1.22 1.50
CA THR A 102 9.50 -0.90 0.17
C THR A 102 9.14 -2.02 -0.79
N ILE A 103 8.54 -1.65 -1.93
CA ILE A 103 8.21 -2.56 -3.02
C ILE A 103 8.93 -2.06 -4.27
N GLY A 104 9.69 -2.94 -4.91
CA GLY A 104 10.46 -2.61 -6.11
C GLY A 104 9.62 -2.42 -7.37
N ASN A 105 10.26 -2.52 -8.52
CA ASN A 105 9.61 -2.37 -9.82
C ASN A 105 9.08 -3.72 -10.33
N ASP A 106 8.09 -3.68 -11.23
CA ASP A 106 7.56 -4.88 -11.91
C ASP A 106 7.08 -5.93 -10.92
N VAL A 107 6.35 -5.50 -9.88
CA VAL A 107 5.80 -6.37 -8.83
C VAL A 107 4.30 -6.51 -9.01
N TRP A 108 3.82 -7.74 -8.87
CA TRP A 108 2.39 -8.02 -8.77
C TRP A 108 2.08 -8.67 -7.44
N LEU A 109 1.37 -7.96 -6.59
CA LEU A 109 0.73 -8.53 -5.41
C LEU A 109 -0.67 -8.99 -5.82
N CYS A 110 -0.91 -10.30 -5.81
CA CYS A 110 -2.23 -10.85 -6.11
C CYS A 110 -3.23 -10.50 -4.99
N GLY A 111 -4.51 -10.86 -5.17
CA GLY A 111 -5.53 -10.47 -4.18
C GLY A 111 -5.30 -11.02 -2.77
N LYS A 112 -5.76 -10.27 -1.77
CA LYS A 112 -5.68 -10.64 -0.34
C LYS A 112 -4.26 -10.90 0.17
N VAL A 113 -3.27 -10.21 -0.37
CA VAL A 113 -1.90 -10.23 0.15
C VAL A 113 -1.80 -9.26 1.33
N THR A 114 -1.06 -9.65 2.35
CA THR A 114 -0.70 -8.77 3.46
C THR A 114 0.81 -8.62 3.52
N VAL A 115 1.30 -7.38 3.43
CA VAL A 115 2.71 -7.04 3.59
C VAL A 115 2.92 -6.45 4.99
N CYS A 116 3.76 -7.12 5.77
CA CYS A 116 4.02 -6.75 7.17
C CYS A 116 5.08 -5.65 7.30
N PRO A 117 5.10 -4.94 8.43
CA PRO A 117 6.03 -3.83 8.65
C PRO A 117 7.50 -4.21 8.47
N GLY A 118 8.26 -3.33 7.82
CA GLY A 118 9.68 -3.48 7.61
C GLY A 118 10.10 -4.35 6.42
N VAL A 119 9.14 -4.90 5.69
CA VAL A 119 9.42 -5.78 4.54
C VAL A 119 9.87 -4.97 3.33
N THR A 120 10.89 -5.47 2.64
CA THR A 120 11.32 -5.04 1.32
C THR A 120 11.06 -6.15 0.32
N ILE A 121 10.27 -5.85 -0.72
CA ILE A 121 10.04 -6.73 -1.87
C ILE A 121 10.87 -6.19 -3.03
N GLY A 122 11.72 -7.03 -3.60
CA GLY A 122 12.59 -6.69 -4.72
C GLY A 122 11.84 -6.56 -6.05
N ASN A 123 12.59 -6.46 -7.14
CA ASN A 123 12.05 -6.27 -8.47
C ASN A 123 11.58 -7.59 -9.10
N ASN A 124 10.62 -7.49 -10.04
CA ASN A 124 10.14 -8.61 -10.83
C ASN A 124 9.62 -9.79 -9.97
N VAL A 125 8.84 -9.47 -8.96
CA VAL A 125 8.28 -10.44 -7.99
C VAL A 125 6.77 -10.56 -8.17
N VAL A 126 6.27 -11.78 -8.15
CA VAL A 126 4.84 -12.08 -8.05
C VAL A 126 4.57 -12.75 -6.70
N VAL A 127 3.67 -12.16 -5.93
CA VAL A 127 3.22 -12.71 -4.63
C VAL A 127 1.84 -13.32 -4.81
N ALA A 128 1.73 -14.62 -4.56
CA ALA A 128 0.48 -15.37 -4.74
C ALA A 128 -0.64 -14.85 -3.83
N ALA A 129 -1.89 -14.98 -4.30
CA ALA A 129 -3.07 -14.56 -3.55
C ALA A 129 -3.14 -15.19 -2.17
N GLY A 130 -3.54 -14.41 -1.18
CA GLY A 130 -3.69 -14.84 0.20
C GLY A 130 -2.39 -14.94 0.99
N SER A 131 -1.25 -14.59 0.40
CA SER A 131 0.05 -14.67 1.10
C SER A 131 0.18 -13.59 2.17
N VAL A 132 0.84 -13.97 3.27
CA VAL A 132 1.29 -13.02 4.30
C VAL A 132 2.80 -12.92 4.20
N VAL A 133 3.30 -11.74 3.81
CA VAL A 133 4.73 -11.49 3.60
C VAL A 133 5.31 -10.91 4.88
N ILE A 134 6.11 -11.71 5.59
CA ILE A 134 6.74 -11.36 6.88
C ILE A 134 8.26 -11.23 6.78
N HIS A 135 8.85 -11.57 5.65
CA HIS A 135 10.27 -11.47 5.36
C HIS A 135 10.51 -10.77 4.03
N ASP A 136 11.69 -10.22 3.85
CA ASP A 136 12.11 -9.64 2.58
C ASP A 136 12.07 -10.68 1.46
N ILE A 137 11.69 -10.23 0.26
CA ILE A 137 11.70 -11.05 -0.95
C ILE A 137 12.73 -10.43 -1.89
N PRO A 138 13.79 -11.17 -2.27
CA PRO A 138 14.79 -10.65 -3.19
C PRO A 138 14.25 -10.48 -4.62
N ASP A 139 15.02 -9.79 -5.47
CA ASP A 139 14.76 -9.70 -6.89
C ASP A 139 14.63 -11.12 -7.51
N ASN A 140 13.73 -11.21 -8.47
CA ASN A 140 13.54 -12.48 -9.19
C ASN A 140 14.12 -12.41 -10.61
#